data_366d2c0879280cad1269feb768c1f448
#
_entry.id   366d2c0879280cad1269feb768c1f448
#
_cell.length_a   1.000
_cell.length_b   1.000
_cell.length_c   1.000
_cell.angle_alpha   90.00
_cell.angle_beta   90.00
_cell.angle_gamma   90.00
#
_symmetry.space_group_name_H-M   'P 1'
#
loop_
_entity.id
_entity.type
_entity.pdbx_description
1 polymer ?
#
loop_
_entity_poly.entity_id
_entity_poly.type
_entity_poly.pdbx_seq_one_letter_code
_entity_poly.pdbx_strand_id
1 'polypeptide(L)'
;MTSRSNAVSVHNPGTGEVLGEIEDFTAERIGTALETAADGQRAMAALPAHARAQLLLKAAELIEAEADGLARQLAAENGKPVFQTTEEVRAAVRIFRGFAGEATRLLGRQIPLDAVPGLERHLAVTIREPLGPVAALVPFNYPVELYAHKAAAAFAAGNAVLVHPPVRCPLTLIRIAELIAAAGFPDGAHQLLTGGVHVSQELATRAGAAAISLTGSTTAGREIARRAADTLKKVHLELGGNDALIVCDDADVEAAANAVILGRLARGNGQICCAVKRVYVQSGVHDAFVDALLSGAAKLSVGDQLADGTDVGPLISEAAAQRVEQAVSTLVSDGARKVAGGARRGAFYDPAVLVDVPTDSAAFNEEIFGPVAPVARFEDPLDAVRMANASPYGLQAAVFTRDIQRAYTLAGRLDVGGVVINGSTALRAENLPFGGPKDTGGSVEGLHDTALEFTRQKTVIVMEAFQ
;
A
#
# COMPACT_ATOMS: atom_id res chain seq x y z
N MET A 1 16.45 -9.79 -38.13
CA MET A 1 15.45 -8.73 -37.90
C MET A 1 15.45 -8.47 -36.40
N THR A 2 16.15 -7.45 -35.94
CA THR A 2 16.12 -7.02 -34.51
C THR A 2 14.72 -6.50 -34.22
N SER A 3 13.97 -7.23 -33.38
CA SER A 3 12.68 -6.77 -32.88
C SER A 3 12.93 -5.43 -32.18
N ARG A 4 12.30 -4.36 -32.67
CA ARG A 4 12.22 -3.12 -31.90
C ARG A 4 11.59 -3.50 -30.55
N SER A 5 12.34 -3.39 -29.47
CA SER A 5 11.76 -3.43 -28.13
C SER A 5 10.72 -2.32 -28.09
N ASN A 6 9.47 -2.66 -27.77
CA ASN A 6 8.44 -1.66 -27.55
C ASN A 6 8.86 -0.87 -26.30
N ALA A 7 9.49 0.28 -26.52
CA ALA A 7 9.85 1.19 -25.42
C ALA A 7 8.58 1.93 -24.96
N VAL A 8 8.43 2.06 -23.64
CA VAL A 8 7.37 2.84 -23.02
C VAL A 8 7.99 4.06 -22.36
N SER A 9 7.56 5.25 -22.79
CA SER A 9 8.07 6.50 -22.24
C SER A 9 7.46 6.78 -20.85
N VAL A 10 8.30 7.21 -19.94
CA VAL A 10 7.94 7.68 -18.60
C VAL A 10 7.93 9.20 -18.59
N HIS A 11 6.86 9.79 -18.09
CA HIS A 11 6.64 11.23 -18.15
C HIS A 11 6.49 11.86 -16.76
N ASN A 12 6.96 13.08 -16.63
CA ASN A 12 6.59 13.95 -15.52
C ASN A 12 5.08 14.28 -15.62
N PRO A 13 4.26 13.93 -14.64
CA PRO A 13 2.82 14.12 -14.72
C PRO A 13 2.38 15.59 -14.74
N GLY A 14 3.21 16.51 -14.20
CA GLY A 14 2.93 17.94 -14.14
C GLY A 14 3.26 18.68 -15.44
N THR A 15 4.37 18.32 -16.09
CA THR A 15 4.88 19.01 -17.28
C THR A 15 4.67 18.26 -18.58
N GLY A 16 4.49 16.92 -18.51
CA GLY A 16 4.46 16.04 -19.67
C GLY A 16 5.85 15.73 -20.27
N GLU A 17 6.93 16.25 -19.68
CA GLU A 17 8.31 15.98 -20.11
C GLU A 17 8.63 14.49 -20.02
N VAL A 18 9.35 13.95 -21.02
CA VAL A 18 9.85 12.58 -21.01
C VAL A 18 11.06 12.51 -20.09
N LEU A 19 10.96 11.69 -19.03
CA LEU A 19 12.02 11.48 -18.03
C LEU A 19 12.93 10.30 -18.38
N GLY A 20 12.43 9.35 -19.17
CA GLY A 20 13.15 8.16 -19.58
C GLY A 20 12.24 7.19 -20.33
N GLU A 21 12.82 6.08 -20.72
CA GLU A 21 12.12 4.97 -21.39
C GLU A 21 12.39 3.67 -20.69
N ILE A 22 11.40 2.80 -20.66
CA ILE A 22 11.50 1.43 -20.14
C ILE A 22 11.16 0.44 -21.24
N GLU A 23 11.70 -0.76 -21.11
CA GLU A 23 11.34 -1.86 -21.99
C GLU A 23 9.98 -2.45 -21.60
N ASP A 24 9.15 -2.78 -22.58
CA ASP A 24 7.95 -3.57 -22.40
C ASP A 24 8.29 -5.06 -22.56
N PHE A 25 8.41 -5.78 -21.44
CA PHE A 25 8.83 -7.18 -21.41
C PHE A 25 7.87 -8.07 -22.20
N THR A 26 8.41 -8.83 -23.14
CA THR A 26 7.62 -9.82 -23.87
C THR A 26 7.31 -11.05 -23.01
N ALA A 27 6.31 -11.83 -23.42
CA ALA A 27 5.94 -13.09 -22.77
C ALA A 27 7.11 -14.08 -22.70
N GLU A 28 8.02 -14.07 -23.70
CA GLU A 28 9.24 -14.89 -23.72
C GLU A 28 10.22 -14.45 -22.62
N ARG A 29 10.50 -13.13 -22.50
CA ARG A 29 11.38 -12.60 -21.45
C ARG A 29 10.83 -12.84 -20.05
N ILE A 30 9.52 -12.74 -19.87
CA ILE A 30 8.87 -13.07 -18.58
C ILE A 30 9.08 -14.56 -18.26
N GLY A 31 8.97 -15.45 -19.25
CA GLY A 31 9.29 -16.87 -19.10
C GLY A 31 10.72 -17.11 -18.62
N THR A 32 11.70 -16.50 -19.29
CA THR A 32 13.12 -16.57 -18.90
C THR A 32 13.34 -16.01 -17.48
N ALA A 33 12.67 -14.92 -17.11
CA ALA A 33 12.79 -14.36 -15.77
C ALA A 33 12.26 -15.33 -14.69
N LEU A 34 11.16 -16.04 -14.95
CA LEU A 34 10.63 -17.06 -14.05
C LEU A 34 11.59 -18.25 -13.88
N GLU A 35 12.25 -18.70 -14.96
CA GLU A 35 13.27 -19.75 -14.91
C GLU A 35 14.49 -19.29 -14.10
N THR A 36 14.99 -18.08 -14.36
CA THR A 36 16.10 -17.48 -13.60
C THR A 36 15.75 -17.30 -12.11
N ALA A 37 14.51 -16.95 -11.80
CA ALA A 37 14.04 -16.83 -10.42
C ALA A 37 14.03 -18.19 -9.69
N ALA A 38 13.86 -19.30 -10.39
CA ALA A 38 13.94 -20.64 -9.78
C ALA A 38 15.38 -20.97 -9.31
N ASP A 39 16.41 -20.52 -10.04
CA ASP A 39 17.80 -20.65 -9.61
C ASP A 39 18.11 -19.73 -8.42
N GLY A 40 17.72 -18.47 -8.51
CA GLY A 40 17.83 -17.50 -7.43
C GLY A 40 17.11 -17.96 -6.16
N GLN A 41 15.96 -18.63 -6.31
CA GLN A 41 15.22 -19.22 -5.19
C GLN A 41 16.01 -20.28 -4.45
N ARG A 42 16.69 -21.18 -5.18
CA ARG A 42 17.54 -22.21 -4.55
C ARG A 42 18.67 -21.57 -3.75
N ALA A 43 19.30 -20.55 -4.32
CA ALA A 43 20.39 -19.83 -3.66
C ALA A 43 19.87 -19.08 -2.41
N MET A 44 18.75 -18.36 -2.50
CA MET A 44 18.16 -17.66 -1.37
C MET A 44 17.72 -18.58 -0.23
N ALA A 45 17.10 -19.72 -0.56
CA ALA A 45 16.66 -20.69 0.43
C ALA A 45 17.83 -21.37 1.17
N ALA A 46 18.99 -21.45 0.56
CA ALA A 46 20.22 -22.00 1.17
C ALA A 46 20.91 -21.00 2.12
N LEU A 47 20.60 -19.71 2.06
CA LEU A 47 21.20 -18.71 2.93
C LEU A 47 20.68 -18.85 4.37
N PRO A 48 21.57 -18.88 5.38
CA PRO A 48 21.14 -18.81 6.76
C PRO A 48 20.52 -17.45 7.10
N ALA A 49 19.70 -17.40 8.13
CA ALA A 49 18.95 -16.23 8.54
C ALA A 49 19.82 -14.97 8.73
N HIS A 50 20.99 -15.10 9.36
CA HIS A 50 21.90 -13.98 9.56
C HIS A 50 22.46 -13.42 8.25
N ALA A 51 22.72 -14.27 7.24
CA ALA A 51 23.23 -13.81 5.95
C ALA A 51 22.15 -13.03 5.20
N ARG A 52 20.87 -13.50 5.22
CA ARG A 52 19.75 -12.73 4.67
C ARG A 52 19.58 -11.37 5.35
N ALA A 53 19.72 -11.34 6.69
CA ALA A 53 19.67 -10.10 7.46
C ALA A 53 20.78 -9.12 7.05
N GLN A 54 22.02 -9.60 6.86
CA GLN A 54 23.14 -8.77 6.43
C GLN A 54 22.94 -8.18 5.02
N LEU A 55 22.41 -8.97 4.07
CA LEU A 55 22.08 -8.47 2.73
C LEU A 55 21.01 -7.38 2.77
N LEU A 56 19.98 -7.55 3.60
CA LEU A 56 18.92 -6.55 3.79
C LEU A 56 19.47 -5.25 4.40
N LEU A 57 20.36 -5.34 5.40
CA LEU A 57 21.02 -4.18 6.00
C LEU A 57 21.89 -3.47 4.96
N LYS A 58 22.63 -4.23 4.14
CA LYS A 58 23.46 -3.64 3.09
C LYS A 58 22.65 -2.94 2.01
N ALA A 59 21.52 -3.51 1.61
CA ALA A 59 20.58 -2.84 0.69
C ALA A 59 20.04 -1.54 1.30
N ALA A 60 19.67 -1.55 2.59
CA ALA A 60 19.22 -0.35 3.30
C ALA A 60 20.29 0.76 3.32
N GLU A 61 21.55 0.41 3.57
CA GLU A 61 22.68 1.37 3.53
C GLU A 61 22.85 2.00 2.15
N LEU A 62 22.78 1.20 1.08
CA LEU A 62 22.96 1.70 -0.29
C LEU A 62 21.79 2.60 -0.72
N ILE A 63 20.55 2.25 -0.36
CA ILE A 63 19.37 3.07 -0.62
C ILE A 63 19.47 4.40 0.16
N GLU A 64 19.88 4.35 1.42
CA GLU A 64 20.04 5.54 2.27
C GLU A 64 21.10 6.50 1.72
N ALA A 65 22.20 5.96 1.20
CA ALA A 65 23.28 6.75 0.61
C ALA A 65 22.84 7.54 -0.63
N GLU A 66 21.81 7.09 -1.35
CA GLU A 66 21.27 7.77 -2.54
C GLU A 66 19.87 8.40 -2.29
N ALA A 67 19.45 8.52 -1.02
CA ALA A 67 18.08 8.88 -0.67
C ALA A 67 17.60 10.18 -1.32
N ASP A 68 18.42 11.24 -1.33
CA ASP A 68 18.02 12.53 -1.90
C ASP A 68 17.83 12.47 -3.43
N GLY A 69 18.70 11.74 -4.12
CA GLY A 69 18.58 11.50 -5.58
C GLY A 69 17.34 10.70 -5.92
N LEU A 70 17.11 9.60 -5.20
CA LEU A 70 15.93 8.75 -5.35
C LEU A 70 14.63 9.53 -5.06
N ALA A 71 14.61 10.36 -4.02
CA ALA A 71 13.45 11.17 -3.67
C ALA A 71 13.09 12.18 -4.77
N ARG A 72 14.07 12.88 -5.32
CA ARG A 72 13.84 13.84 -6.43
C ARG A 72 13.38 13.14 -7.70
N GLN A 73 13.98 12.00 -8.03
CA GLN A 73 13.55 11.18 -9.17
C GLN A 73 12.12 10.68 -8.99
N LEU A 74 11.80 10.17 -7.80
CA LEU A 74 10.44 9.74 -7.48
C LEU A 74 9.44 10.89 -7.58
N ALA A 75 9.76 12.07 -7.06
CA ALA A 75 8.89 13.24 -7.18
C ALA A 75 8.63 13.59 -8.65
N ALA A 76 9.67 13.58 -9.50
CA ALA A 76 9.56 13.90 -10.91
C ALA A 76 8.62 12.96 -11.67
N GLU A 77 8.69 11.64 -11.43
CA GLU A 77 7.88 10.65 -12.16
C GLU A 77 6.51 10.36 -11.52
N ASN A 78 6.34 10.64 -10.21
CA ASN A 78 5.13 10.32 -9.45
C ASN A 78 4.17 11.49 -9.28
N GLY A 79 4.70 12.71 -9.11
CA GLY A 79 3.92 13.93 -8.86
C GLY A 79 3.77 14.31 -7.39
N LYS A 80 4.23 13.50 -6.42
CA LYS A 80 4.27 13.89 -5.01
C LYS A 80 5.38 14.92 -4.75
N PRO A 81 5.15 15.94 -3.88
CA PRO A 81 6.19 16.88 -3.47
C PRO A 81 7.45 16.19 -2.91
N VAL A 82 8.63 16.77 -3.15
CA VAL A 82 9.94 16.18 -2.78
C VAL A 82 10.00 15.82 -1.30
N PHE A 83 9.46 16.63 -0.39
CA PHE A 83 9.49 16.32 1.05
C PHE A 83 8.74 15.02 1.38
N GLN A 84 7.66 14.71 0.66
CA GLN A 84 6.88 13.47 0.83
C GLN A 84 7.62 12.27 0.24
N THR A 85 8.25 12.42 -0.91
CA THR A 85 9.04 11.34 -1.52
C THR A 85 10.33 11.07 -0.76
N THR A 86 10.92 12.09 -0.12
CA THR A 86 12.05 11.91 0.82
C THR A 86 11.64 11.03 1.99
N GLU A 87 10.47 11.27 2.58
CA GLU A 87 9.97 10.44 3.68
C GLU A 87 9.64 9.01 3.21
N GLU A 88 9.11 8.84 2.01
CA GLU A 88 8.86 7.51 1.44
C GLU A 88 10.15 6.70 1.24
N VAL A 89 11.21 7.31 0.72
CA VAL A 89 12.52 6.63 0.59
C VAL A 89 13.09 6.27 1.95
N ARG A 90 12.98 7.17 2.94
CA ARG A 90 13.40 6.89 4.33
C ARG A 90 12.58 5.76 4.96
N ALA A 91 11.27 5.71 4.69
CA ALA A 91 10.41 4.60 5.14
C ALA A 91 10.89 3.27 4.54
N ALA A 92 11.23 3.23 3.25
CA ALA A 92 11.79 2.03 2.63
C ALA A 92 13.07 1.56 3.30
N VAL A 93 13.99 2.46 3.67
CA VAL A 93 15.19 2.13 4.43
C VAL A 93 14.85 1.49 5.78
N ARG A 94 13.87 2.07 6.52
CA ARG A 94 13.40 1.49 7.79
C ARG A 94 12.77 0.12 7.60
N ILE A 95 12.03 -0.08 6.50
CA ILE A 95 11.39 -1.37 6.15
C ILE A 95 12.46 -2.43 5.88
N PHE A 96 13.48 -2.16 5.08
CA PHE A 96 14.59 -3.10 4.84
C PHE A 96 15.30 -3.48 6.15
N ARG A 97 15.57 -2.49 7.02
CA ARG A 97 16.15 -2.74 8.36
C ARG A 97 15.21 -3.56 9.25
N GLY A 98 13.93 -3.27 9.22
CA GLY A 98 12.91 -4.02 9.96
C GLY A 98 12.87 -5.49 9.55
N PHE A 99 12.82 -5.76 8.24
CA PHE A 99 12.85 -7.13 7.72
C PHE A 99 14.18 -7.86 7.95
N ALA A 100 15.30 -7.15 8.05
CA ALA A 100 16.55 -7.75 8.51
C ALA A 100 16.41 -8.32 9.93
N GLY A 101 15.70 -7.62 10.81
CA GLY A 101 15.33 -8.13 12.14
C GLY A 101 14.39 -9.34 12.07
N GLU A 102 13.35 -9.29 11.23
CA GLU A 102 12.40 -10.40 11.07
C GLU A 102 13.03 -11.65 10.47
N ALA A 103 14.01 -11.53 9.58
CA ALA A 103 14.71 -12.67 9.00
C ALA A 103 15.26 -13.64 10.07
N THR A 104 15.61 -13.14 11.26
CA THR A 104 16.15 -13.91 12.37
C THR A 104 15.10 -14.34 13.39
N ARG A 105 13.83 -13.99 13.21
CA ARG A 105 12.70 -14.25 14.14
C ARG A 105 11.59 -15.10 13.54
N LEU A 106 11.81 -15.74 12.41
CA LEU A 106 10.86 -16.68 11.78
C LEU A 106 10.88 -18.01 12.53
N LEU A 107 10.13 -18.09 13.63
CA LEU A 107 10.16 -19.20 14.56
C LEU A 107 9.15 -20.31 14.17
N GLY A 108 9.53 -21.56 14.44
CA GLY A 108 8.62 -22.68 14.52
C GLY A 108 8.07 -22.87 15.94
N ARG A 109 7.31 -23.95 16.15
CA ARG A 109 6.72 -24.32 17.44
C ARG A 109 6.98 -25.79 17.76
N GLN A 110 7.17 -26.12 19.02
CA GLN A 110 7.00 -27.48 19.51
C GLN A 110 5.50 -27.78 19.68
N ILE A 111 5.08 -28.95 19.23
CA ILE A 111 3.70 -29.42 19.35
C ILE A 111 3.69 -30.52 20.43
N PRO A 112 2.89 -30.38 21.52
CA PRO A 112 2.83 -31.36 22.58
C PRO A 112 2.06 -32.59 22.10
N LEU A 113 2.77 -33.64 21.68
CA LEU A 113 2.14 -34.89 21.24
C LEU A 113 1.59 -35.73 22.39
N ASP A 114 2.05 -35.54 23.62
CA ASP A 114 1.52 -36.12 24.85
C ASP A 114 0.08 -35.69 25.19
N ALA A 115 -0.46 -34.72 24.47
CA ALA A 115 -1.89 -34.42 24.50
C ALA A 115 -2.77 -35.55 23.89
N VAL A 116 -2.16 -36.51 23.16
CA VAL A 116 -2.85 -37.66 22.54
C VAL A 116 -2.30 -38.94 23.13
N PRO A 117 -3.14 -39.79 23.82
CA PRO A 117 -2.68 -41.03 24.42
C PRO A 117 -1.97 -41.95 23.42
N GLY A 118 -0.81 -42.46 23.80
CA GLY A 118 0.04 -43.30 22.95
C GLY A 118 1.07 -42.58 22.10
N LEU A 119 1.08 -41.25 22.15
CA LEU A 119 2.07 -40.41 21.42
C LEU A 119 3.08 -39.73 22.36
N GLU A 120 3.11 -40.04 23.62
CA GLU A 120 3.90 -39.39 24.69
C GLU A 120 5.42 -39.44 24.42
N ARG A 121 5.87 -40.45 23.67
CA ARG A 121 7.30 -40.71 23.40
C ARG A 121 7.81 -39.96 22.14
N HIS A 122 6.95 -39.26 21.45
CA HIS A 122 7.29 -38.62 20.18
C HIS A 122 7.53 -37.12 20.33
N LEU A 123 8.42 -36.56 19.50
CA LEU A 123 8.65 -35.13 19.41
C LEU A 123 8.11 -34.61 18.08
N ALA A 124 7.31 -33.58 18.12
CA ALA A 124 6.92 -32.84 16.91
C ALA A 124 7.33 -31.36 17.02
N VAL A 125 7.94 -30.87 15.96
CA VAL A 125 8.27 -29.46 15.81
C VAL A 125 7.79 -28.97 14.44
N THR A 126 7.44 -27.68 14.37
CA THR A 126 7.22 -27.03 13.09
C THR A 126 8.41 -26.13 12.76
N ILE A 127 8.75 -26.04 11.49
CA ILE A 127 9.74 -25.10 10.97
C ILE A 127 9.11 -24.22 9.89
N ARG A 128 9.68 -23.04 9.63
CA ARG A 128 9.30 -22.17 8.55
C ARG A 128 10.23 -22.37 7.36
N GLU A 129 9.65 -22.63 6.20
CA GLU A 129 10.36 -22.75 4.93
C GLU A 129 9.89 -21.64 3.97
N PRO A 130 10.75 -21.15 3.04
CA PRO A 130 10.32 -20.24 1.98
C PRO A 130 9.15 -20.82 1.17
N LEU A 131 8.26 -19.94 0.69
CA LEU A 131 7.18 -20.35 -0.23
C LEU A 131 7.71 -20.77 -1.58
N GLY A 132 8.70 -20.07 -2.08
CA GLY A 132 9.16 -20.07 -3.46
C GLY A 132 9.16 -18.66 -4.04
N PRO A 133 9.46 -18.46 -5.33
CA PRO A 133 9.52 -17.13 -5.93
C PRO A 133 8.20 -16.37 -5.76
N VAL A 134 8.29 -15.09 -5.35
CA VAL A 134 7.16 -14.19 -5.13
C VAL A 134 7.07 -13.20 -6.28
N ALA A 135 5.92 -13.07 -6.91
CA ALA A 135 5.61 -11.99 -7.84
C ALA A 135 5.05 -10.79 -7.05
N ALA A 136 5.80 -9.69 -7.02
CA ALA A 136 5.45 -8.46 -6.32
C ALA A 136 4.92 -7.42 -7.33
N LEU A 137 3.62 -7.14 -7.28
CA LEU A 137 2.93 -6.19 -8.16
C LEU A 137 2.74 -4.87 -7.41
N VAL A 138 3.53 -3.86 -7.79
CA VAL A 138 3.68 -2.60 -7.05
C VAL A 138 2.79 -1.51 -7.65
N PRO A 139 2.01 -0.76 -6.83
CA PRO A 139 1.20 0.35 -7.30
C PRO A 139 2.02 1.63 -7.47
N PHE A 140 1.40 2.64 -8.07
CA PHE A 140 2.07 3.91 -8.35
C PHE A 140 2.14 4.89 -7.18
N ASN A 141 1.23 4.81 -6.21
CA ASN A 141 1.03 5.87 -5.21
C ASN A 141 2.12 5.96 -4.13
N TYR A 142 2.61 4.83 -3.64
CA TYR A 142 3.76 4.70 -2.74
C TYR A 142 4.68 3.58 -3.25
N PRO A 143 5.26 3.76 -4.46
CA PRO A 143 5.93 2.66 -5.15
C PRO A 143 7.19 2.18 -4.43
N VAL A 144 7.95 3.07 -3.79
CA VAL A 144 9.19 2.73 -3.10
C VAL A 144 8.92 2.04 -1.77
N GLU A 145 7.97 2.55 -0.98
CA GLU A 145 7.57 1.94 0.29
C GLU A 145 6.96 0.56 0.07
N LEU A 146 6.01 0.44 -0.87
CA LEU A 146 5.31 -0.83 -1.12
C LEU A 146 6.18 -1.86 -1.86
N TYR A 147 7.13 -1.40 -2.66
CA TYR A 147 8.19 -2.28 -3.15
C TYR A 147 9.02 -2.85 -2.00
N ALA A 148 9.46 -2.00 -1.05
CA ALA A 148 10.25 -2.43 0.10
C ALA A 148 9.49 -3.45 0.95
N HIS A 149 8.20 -3.23 1.25
CA HIS A 149 7.36 -4.18 2.00
C HIS A 149 7.31 -5.56 1.34
N LYS A 150 7.23 -5.62 0.00
CA LYS A 150 7.12 -6.89 -0.73
C LYS A 150 8.48 -7.57 -0.93
N ALA A 151 9.47 -6.82 -1.42
CA ALA A 151 10.78 -7.39 -1.75
C ALA A 151 11.58 -7.76 -0.50
N ALA A 152 11.66 -6.87 0.50
CA ALA A 152 12.41 -7.16 1.71
C ALA A 152 11.77 -8.28 2.54
N ALA A 153 10.42 -8.38 2.57
CA ALA A 153 9.72 -9.52 3.19
C ALA A 153 10.06 -10.84 2.50
N ALA A 154 10.06 -10.86 1.15
CA ALA A 154 10.42 -12.04 0.38
C ALA A 154 11.85 -12.50 0.70
N PHE A 155 12.80 -11.57 0.72
CA PHE A 155 14.19 -11.87 1.06
C PHE A 155 14.36 -12.35 2.50
N ALA A 156 13.70 -11.72 3.47
CA ALA A 156 13.73 -12.12 4.87
C ALA A 156 13.24 -13.56 5.04
N ALA A 157 12.19 -13.94 4.33
CA ALA A 157 11.64 -15.29 4.32
C ALA A 157 12.46 -16.31 3.50
N GLY A 158 13.49 -15.86 2.76
CA GLY A 158 14.34 -16.73 1.94
C GLY A 158 13.78 -16.99 0.54
N ASN A 159 12.92 -16.11 0.03
CA ASN A 159 12.35 -16.21 -1.31
C ASN A 159 13.10 -15.34 -2.32
N ALA A 160 13.10 -15.75 -3.57
CA ALA A 160 13.35 -14.88 -4.71
C ALA A 160 12.12 -14.00 -4.98
N VAL A 161 12.32 -12.84 -5.62
CA VAL A 161 11.24 -11.91 -5.96
C VAL A 161 11.34 -11.41 -7.39
N LEU A 162 10.19 -11.43 -8.09
CA LEU A 162 9.99 -10.82 -9.40
C LEU A 162 9.08 -9.60 -9.21
N VAL A 163 9.63 -8.42 -9.37
CA VAL A 163 8.90 -7.17 -9.15
C VAL A 163 8.38 -6.63 -10.47
N HIS A 164 7.07 -6.36 -10.53
CA HIS A 164 6.49 -5.58 -11.61
C HIS A 164 6.20 -4.16 -11.08
N PRO A 165 7.00 -3.16 -11.51
CA PRO A 165 6.83 -1.78 -11.11
C PRO A 165 5.65 -1.14 -11.84
N PRO A 166 5.09 -0.04 -11.30
CA PRO A 166 4.06 0.72 -12.00
C PRO A 166 4.63 1.38 -13.27
N VAL A 167 3.93 1.26 -14.37
CA VAL A 167 4.38 1.74 -15.70
C VAL A 167 4.67 3.26 -15.72
N ARG A 168 3.98 4.03 -14.88
CA ARG A 168 4.07 5.50 -14.88
C ARG A 168 5.21 6.06 -14.03
N CYS A 169 5.70 5.31 -13.04
CA CYS A 169 6.81 5.72 -12.17
C CYS A 169 7.74 4.56 -11.82
N PRO A 170 8.40 3.95 -12.81
CA PRO A 170 9.28 2.80 -12.62
C PRO A 170 10.75 3.16 -12.41
N LEU A 171 11.19 4.39 -12.78
CA LEU A 171 12.62 4.72 -12.88
C LEU A 171 13.34 4.66 -11.53
N THR A 172 12.71 5.15 -10.48
CA THR A 172 13.24 5.05 -9.11
C THR A 172 13.37 3.60 -8.66
N LEU A 173 12.38 2.74 -9.00
CA LEU A 173 12.43 1.32 -8.65
C LEU A 173 13.49 0.57 -9.44
N ILE A 174 13.78 0.97 -10.68
CA ILE A 174 14.91 0.44 -11.46
C ILE A 174 16.22 0.75 -10.73
N ARG A 175 16.42 1.99 -10.28
CA ARG A 175 17.61 2.36 -9.52
C ARG A 175 17.74 1.57 -8.22
N ILE A 176 16.65 1.41 -7.46
CA ILE A 176 16.64 0.59 -6.24
C ILE A 176 16.98 -0.88 -6.54
N ALA A 177 16.50 -1.44 -7.66
CA ALA A 177 16.85 -2.79 -8.09
C ALA A 177 18.37 -2.95 -8.33
N GLU A 178 19.01 -1.94 -8.93
CA GLU A 178 20.46 -1.92 -9.11
C GLU A 178 21.21 -1.88 -7.78
N LEU A 179 20.72 -1.10 -6.80
CA LEU A 179 21.30 -1.02 -5.46
C LEU A 179 21.15 -2.35 -4.70
N ILE A 180 20.01 -3.05 -4.87
CA ILE A 180 19.82 -4.39 -4.31
C ILE A 180 20.80 -5.39 -4.93
N ALA A 181 21.00 -5.36 -6.24
CA ALA A 181 22.01 -6.18 -6.89
C ALA A 181 23.42 -5.89 -6.35
N ALA A 182 23.77 -4.61 -6.18
CA ALA A 182 25.04 -4.17 -5.59
C ALA A 182 25.21 -4.57 -4.12
N ALA A 183 24.12 -4.85 -3.39
CA ALA A 183 24.18 -5.37 -2.02
C ALA A 183 24.67 -6.82 -1.94
N GLY A 184 24.70 -7.55 -3.07
CA GLY A 184 25.25 -8.89 -3.18
C GLY A 184 24.23 -10.01 -2.98
N PHE A 185 22.96 -9.77 -3.23
CA PHE A 185 21.96 -10.84 -3.32
C PHE A 185 22.34 -11.83 -4.42
N PRO A 186 22.03 -13.12 -4.26
CA PRO A 186 22.33 -14.12 -5.28
C PRO A 186 21.72 -13.78 -6.65
N ASP A 187 22.41 -14.14 -7.72
CA ASP A 187 21.90 -13.97 -9.08
C ASP A 187 20.52 -14.63 -9.23
N GLY A 188 19.61 -13.94 -9.89
CA GLY A 188 18.23 -14.38 -10.07
C GLY A 188 17.32 -14.27 -8.85
N ALA A 189 17.85 -13.94 -7.67
CA ALA A 189 17.05 -13.75 -6.47
C ALA A 189 16.14 -12.50 -6.53
N HIS A 190 16.56 -11.50 -7.30
CA HIS A 190 15.80 -10.28 -7.52
C HIS A 190 15.74 -9.96 -9.01
N GLN A 191 14.55 -9.72 -9.53
CA GLN A 191 14.34 -9.32 -10.91
C GLN A 191 13.24 -8.25 -10.99
N LEU A 192 13.45 -7.23 -11.83
CA LEU A 192 12.47 -6.20 -12.11
C LEU A 192 11.97 -6.34 -13.55
N LEU A 193 10.67 -6.55 -13.72
CA LEU A 193 10.02 -6.80 -15.00
C LEU A 193 9.14 -5.59 -15.34
N THR A 194 9.65 -4.73 -16.20
CA THR A 194 8.95 -3.54 -16.69
C THR A 194 7.96 -3.88 -17.80
N GLY A 195 6.95 -3.04 -17.99
CA GLY A 195 5.97 -3.21 -19.07
C GLY A 195 4.54 -2.94 -18.66
N GLY A 196 3.61 -3.25 -19.55
CA GLY A 196 2.17 -3.04 -19.36
C GLY A 196 1.52 -4.06 -18.42
N VAL A 197 0.18 -3.99 -18.35
CA VAL A 197 -0.63 -4.87 -17.49
C VAL A 197 -0.46 -6.36 -17.81
N HIS A 198 -0.08 -6.70 -19.04
CA HIS A 198 0.17 -8.08 -19.45
C HIS A 198 1.28 -8.75 -18.63
N VAL A 199 2.29 -8.00 -18.14
CA VAL A 199 3.34 -8.53 -17.27
C VAL A 199 2.74 -9.10 -15.98
N SER A 200 1.85 -8.33 -15.32
CA SER A 200 1.14 -8.81 -14.13
C SER A 200 0.28 -10.05 -14.44
N GLN A 201 -0.40 -10.06 -15.58
CA GLN A 201 -1.23 -11.18 -16.02
C GLN A 201 -0.41 -12.45 -16.28
N GLU A 202 0.72 -12.33 -16.96
CA GLU A 202 1.64 -13.44 -17.20
C GLU A 202 2.22 -14.00 -15.88
N LEU A 203 2.66 -13.13 -14.96
CA LEU A 203 3.14 -13.55 -13.64
C LEU A 203 2.04 -14.26 -12.82
N ALA A 204 0.79 -13.84 -12.98
CA ALA A 204 -0.35 -14.47 -12.31
C ALA A 204 -0.70 -15.84 -12.90
N THR A 205 -0.60 -15.99 -14.23
CA THR A 205 -1.05 -17.19 -14.94
C THR A 205 0.02 -18.27 -15.01
N ARG A 206 1.29 -17.90 -15.32
CA ARG A 206 2.37 -18.87 -15.56
C ARG A 206 2.82 -19.55 -14.27
N ALA A 207 3.23 -20.81 -14.38
CA ALA A 207 3.97 -21.49 -13.33
C ALA A 207 5.32 -20.80 -13.07
N GLY A 208 5.93 -21.01 -11.89
CA GLY A 208 7.24 -20.48 -11.52
C GLY A 208 7.19 -19.49 -10.34
N ALA A 209 6.17 -18.65 -10.23
CA ALA A 209 5.89 -17.92 -8.99
C ALA A 209 5.01 -18.77 -8.07
N ALA A 210 5.39 -18.89 -6.80
CA ALA A 210 4.63 -19.62 -5.77
C ALA A 210 3.57 -18.73 -5.10
N ALA A 211 3.83 -17.42 -5.07
CA ALA A 211 2.92 -16.44 -4.50
C ALA A 211 2.87 -15.16 -5.34
N ILE A 212 1.77 -14.43 -5.20
CA ILE A 212 1.59 -13.08 -5.74
C ILE A 212 1.27 -12.15 -4.57
N SER A 213 2.00 -11.03 -4.49
CA SER A 213 1.67 -9.92 -3.59
C SER A 213 1.31 -8.71 -4.43
N LEU A 214 0.04 -8.33 -4.41
CA LEU A 214 -0.49 -7.19 -5.15
C LEU A 214 -0.97 -6.11 -4.19
N THR A 215 -0.52 -4.88 -4.41
CA THR A 215 -1.23 -3.69 -3.93
C THR A 215 -1.78 -2.94 -5.14
N GLY A 216 -3.10 -2.65 -5.15
CA GLY A 216 -3.74 -2.05 -6.30
C GLY A 216 -5.24 -1.86 -6.16
N SER A 217 -5.95 -1.69 -7.28
CA SER A 217 -7.41 -1.58 -7.25
C SER A 217 -8.09 -2.92 -7.00
N THR A 218 -9.29 -2.90 -6.41
CA THR A 218 -10.12 -4.10 -6.22
C THR A 218 -10.36 -4.86 -7.50
N THR A 219 -10.59 -4.16 -8.62
CA THR A 219 -10.76 -4.79 -9.93
C THR A 219 -9.52 -5.57 -10.36
N ALA A 220 -8.32 -4.97 -10.19
CA ALA A 220 -7.06 -5.64 -10.50
C ALA A 220 -6.85 -6.85 -9.56
N GLY A 221 -7.13 -6.70 -8.26
CA GLY A 221 -7.02 -7.79 -7.29
C GLY A 221 -7.89 -8.99 -7.64
N ARG A 222 -9.15 -8.76 -7.99
CA ARG A 222 -10.07 -9.82 -8.42
C ARG A 222 -9.59 -10.53 -9.68
N GLU A 223 -9.06 -9.79 -10.66
CA GLU A 223 -8.53 -10.36 -11.91
C GLU A 223 -7.29 -11.22 -11.65
N ILE A 224 -6.34 -10.73 -10.85
CA ILE A 224 -5.12 -11.46 -10.50
C ILE A 224 -5.46 -12.71 -9.68
N ALA A 225 -6.40 -12.63 -8.71
CA ALA A 225 -6.81 -13.79 -7.94
C ALA A 225 -7.43 -14.90 -8.79
N ARG A 226 -8.28 -14.53 -9.76
CA ARG A 226 -8.86 -15.51 -10.71
C ARG A 226 -7.78 -16.23 -11.50
N ARG A 227 -6.80 -15.50 -12.05
CA ARG A 227 -5.69 -16.07 -12.83
C ARG A 227 -4.77 -16.95 -11.99
N ALA A 228 -4.50 -16.54 -10.74
CA ALA A 228 -3.66 -17.27 -9.82
C ALA A 228 -4.26 -18.62 -9.39
N ALA A 229 -5.59 -18.75 -9.40
CA ALA A 229 -6.31 -19.95 -8.97
C ALA A 229 -5.96 -21.18 -9.81
N ASP A 230 -5.73 -21.02 -11.12
CA ASP A 230 -5.40 -22.14 -12.04
C ASP A 230 -4.08 -22.83 -11.67
N THR A 231 -3.19 -22.12 -11.00
CA THR A 231 -1.87 -22.65 -10.58
C THR A 231 -1.72 -22.71 -9.06
N LEU A 232 -2.81 -22.53 -8.29
CA LEU A 232 -2.88 -22.62 -6.84
C LEU A 232 -1.85 -21.72 -6.13
N LYS A 233 -1.52 -20.56 -6.72
CA LYS A 233 -0.62 -19.59 -6.10
C LYS A 233 -1.26 -19.01 -4.83
N LYS A 234 -0.45 -18.78 -3.82
CA LYS A 234 -0.87 -17.98 -2.68
C LYS A 234 -1.01 -16.51 -3.13
N VAL A 235 -2.09 -15.86 -2.75
CA VAL A 235 -2.37 -14.49 -3.19
C VAL A 235 -2.51 -13.59 -1.97
N HIS A 236 -1.69 -12.54 -1.90
CA HIS A 236 -1.73 -11.48 -0.91
C HIS A 236 -2.27 -10.23 -1.60
N LEU A 237 -3.41 -9.74 -1.16
CA LEU A 237 -4.12 -8.62 -1.77
C LEU A 237 -4.28 -7.49 -0.77
N GLU A 238 -3.64 -6.35 -1.06
CA GLU A 238 -3.86 -5.07 -0.44
C GLU A 238 -4.51 -4.15 -1.46
N LEU A 239 -5.82 -3.88 -1.31
CA LEU A 239 -6.62 -3.24 -2.36
C LEU A 239 -7.09 -1.85 -1.93
N GLY A 240 -8.24 -1.42 -2.49
CA GLY A 240 -8.81 -0.12 -2.18
C GLY A 240 -9.31 0.01 -0.75
N GLY A 241 -9.54 1.24 -0.36
CA GLY A 241 -10.20 1.61 0.89
C GLY A 241 -11.11 2.81 0.66
N ASN A 242 -12.13 2.96 1.47
CA ASN A 242 -12.99 4.14 1.51
C ASN A 242 -13.21 4.57 2.94
N ASP A 243 -12.10 4.93 3.59
CA ASP A 243 -11.97 5.07 5.03
C ASP A 243 -12.81 6.22 5.58
N ALA A 244 -13.49 5.93 6.68
CA ALA A 244 -14.36 6.85 7.37
C ALA A 244 -13.63 7.54 8.53
N LEU A 245 -13.83 8.86 8.67
CA LEU A 245 -13.48 9.60 9.88
C LEU A 245 -14.77 10.11 10.53
N ILE A 246 -14.98 9.75 11.80
CA ILE A 246 -16.17 10.09 12.58
C ILE A 246 -15.78 11.12 13.64
N VAL A 247 -16.41 12.29 13.62
CA VAL A 247 -16.17 13.40 14.57
C VAL A 247 -17.38 13.55 15.48
N CYS A 248 -17.22 13.19 16.76
CA CYS A 248 -18.26 13.33 17.79
C CYS A 248 -18.35 14.78 18.32
N ASP A 249 -19.44 15.09 19.01
CA ASP A 249 -19.75 16.43 19.53
C ASP A 249 -18.75 16.95 20.60
N ASP A 250 -18.04 16.04 21.27
CA ASP A 250 -17.02 16.34 22.28
C ASP A 250 -15.58 16.35 21.71
N ALA A 251 -15.41 16.17 20.38
CA ALA A 251 -14.11 16.07 19.74
C ALA A 251 -13.31 17.39 19.80
N ASP A 252 -12.00 17.26 19.64
CA ASP A 252 -11.16 18.38 19.27
C ASP A 252 -11.33 18.64 17.76
N VAL A 253 -12.13 19.66 17.45
CA VAL A 253 -12.54 20.00 16.08
C VAL A 253 -11.34 20.42 15.22
N GLU A 254 -10.41 21.19 15.77
CA GLU A 254 -9.20 21.62 15.04
C GLU A 254 -8.29 20.44 14.72
N ALA A 255 -8.08 19.55 15.68
CA ALA A 255 -7.30 18.33 15.45
C ALA A 255 -7.97 17.41 14.41
N ALA A 256 -9.30 17.28 14.44
CA ALA A 256 -10.04 16.47 13.46
C ALA A 256 -9.96 17.08 12.05
N ALA A 257 -10.13 18.39 11.91
CA ALA A 257 -9.98 19.08 10.63
C ALA A 257 -8.55 18.94 10.08
N ASN A 258 -7.53 19.10 10.92
CA ASN A 258 -6.13 18.91 10.53
C ASN A 258 -5.83 17.48 10.08
N ALA A 259 -6.42 16.45 10.71
CA ALA A 259 -6.31 15.07 10.29
C ALA A 259 -6.86 14.84 8.87
N VAL A 260 -7.92 15.54 8.47
CA VAL A 260 -8.45 15.52 7.10
C VAL A 260 -7.54 16.30 6.15
N ILE A 261 -7.08 17.50 6.53
CA ILE A 261 -6.21 18.33 5.69
C ILE A 261 -4.94 17.54 5.33
N LEU A 262 -4.24 17.02 6.33
CA LEU A 262 -3.00 16.29 6.12
C LEU A 262 -3.23 14.91 5.50
N GLY A 263 -4.21 14.14 6.03
CA GLY A 263 -4.43 12.74 5.63
C GLY A 263 -5.26 12.56 4.36
N ARG A 264 -5.85 13.64 3.81
CA ARG A 264 -6.71 13.56 2.63
C ARG A 264 -6.36 14.56 1.55
N LEU A 265 -6.15 15.84 1.93
CA LEU A 265 -5.99 16.90 0.94
C LEU A 265 -4.53 17.09 0.52
N ALA A 266 -3.55 16.90 1.42
CA ALA A 266 -2.14 17.13 1.14
C ALA A 266 -1.35 15.84 0.86
N ARG A 267 -1.32 14.90 1.82
CA ARG A 267 -0.47 13.71 1.73
C ARG A 267 -0.80 12.87 0.50
N GLY A 268 0.24 12.51 -0.27
CA GLY A 268 0.13 11.70 -1.48
C GLY A 268 -0.78 12.31 -2.55
N ASN A 269 -1.00 13.64 -2.52
CA ASN A 269 -1.98 14.32 -3.37
C ASN A 269 -3.38 13.69 -3.26
N GLY A 270 -3.73 13.15 -2.08
CA GLY A 270 -4.98 12.42 -1.85
C GLY A 270 -5.05 11.01 -2.48
N GLN A 271 -3.98 10.54 -3.13
CA GLN A 271 -3.92 9.24 -3.80
C GLN A 271 -3.41 8.13 -2.86
N ILE A 272 -4.09 7.94 -1.73
CA ILE A 272 -3.72 6.96 -0.69
C ILE A 272 -4.88 6.01 -0.44
N CYS A 273 -4.59 4.71 -0.31
CA CYS A 273 -5.61 3.70 0.00
C CYS A 273 -6.30 3.95 1.35
N CYS A 274 -5.55 4.35 2.38
CA CYS A 274 -6.04 4.68 3.72
C CYS A 274 -6.24 6.18 3.96
N ALA A 275 -6.40 7.02 2.91
CA ALA A 275 -6.77 8.42 3.10
C ALA A 275 -8.16 8.55 3.75
N VAL A 276 -8.38 9.63 4.50
CA VAL A 276 -9.72 9.97 5.01
C VAL A 276 -10.66 10.29 3.85
N LYS A 277 -11.43 9.32 3.38
CA LYS A 277 -12.25 9.46 2.14
C LYS A 277 -13.68 9.87 2.42
N ARG A 278 -14.22 9.53 3.58
CA ARG A 278 -15.57 9.89 4.00
C ARG A 278 -15.52 10.51 5.39
N VAL A 279 -15.96 11.76 5.49
CA VAL A 279 -15.95 12.49 6.76
C VAL A 279 -17.38 12.59 7.29
N TYR A 280 -17.63 12.02 8.46
CA TYR A 280 -18.89 12.10 9.17
C TYR A 280 -18.71 13.01 10.39
N VAL A 281 -19.51 14.07 10.50
CA VAL A 281 -19.41 15.05 11.58
C VAL A 281 -20.75 15.19 12.29
N GLN A 282 -20.74 15.07 13.62
CA GLN A 282 -21.94 15.23 14.43
C GLN A 282 -22.47 16.66 14.33
N SER A 283 -23.79 16.79 14.18
CA SER A 283 -24.45 18.07 13.83
C SER A 283 -24.04 19.22 14.74
N GLY A 284 -23.85 18.99 16.04
CA GLY A 284 -23.50 20.02 17.00
C GLY A 284 -22.14 20.69 16.78
N VAL A 285 -21.21 20.05 16.09
CA VAL A 285 -19.85 20.58 15.81
C VAL A 285 -19.56 20.72 14.32
N HIS A 286 -20.52 20.40 13.47
CA HIS A 286 -20.32 20.34 12.01
C HIS A 286 -19.85 21.69 11.44
N ASP A 287 -20.50 22.79 11.76
CA ASP A 287 -20.17 24.08 11.14
C ASP A 287 -18.78 24.55 11.58
N ALA A 288 -18.44 24.41 12.87
CA ALA A 288 -17.10 24.68 13.37
C ALA A 288 -16.03 23.81 12.70
N PHE A 289 -16.35 22.53 12.46
CA PHE A 289 -15.43 21.63 11.75
C PHE A 289 -15.23 22.07 10.28
N VAL A 290 -16.30 22.44 9.59
CA VAL A 290 -16.21 22.92 8.20
C VAL A 290 -15.39 24.20 8.10
N ASP A 291 -15.60 25.15 9.03
CA ASP A 291 -14.82 26.40 9.07
C ASP A 291 -13.33 26.13 9.30
N ALA A 292 -12.98 25.26 10.25
CA ALA A 292 -11.60 24.84 10.50
C ALA A 292 -10.98 24.13 9.26
N LEU A 293 -11.73 23.22 8.62
CA LEU A 293 -11.30 22.52 7.43
C LEU A 293 -11.04 23.47 6.26
N LEU A 294 -11.94 24.43 6.02
CA LEU A 294 -11.79 25.45 4.97
C LEU A 294 -10.59 26.36 5.23
N SER A 295 -10.43 26.82 6.49
CA SER A 295 -9.29 27.64 6.90
C SER A 295 -7.95 26.96 6.69
N GLY A 296 -7.87 25.66 6.97
CA GLY A 296 -6.65 24.87 6.76
C GLY A 296 -6.42 24.54 5.28
N ALA A 297 -7.46 24.14 4.54
CA ALA A 297 -7.36 23.82 3.13
C ALA A 297 -6.90 25.02 2.28
N ALA A 298 -7.33 26.25 2.65
CA ALA A 298 -6.91 27.49 1.97
C ALA A 298 -5.41 27.79 2.10
N LYS A 299 -4.69 27.16 3.01
CA LYS A 299 -3.24 27.33 3.21
C LYS A 299 -2.40 26.41 2.35
N LEU A 300 -3.01 25.40 1.73
CA LEU A 300 -2.30 24.43 0.92
C LEU A 300 -1.83 25.05 -0.39
N SER A 301 -0.53 24.92 -0.66
CA SER A 301 0.11 25.36 -1.92
C SER A 301 0.05 24.23 -2.95
N VAL A 302 -0.63 24.47 -4.07
CA VAL A 302 -0.72 23.55 -5.21
C VAL A 302 0.24 24.00 -6.29
N GLY A 303 1.20 23.15 -6.67
CA GLY A 303 2.22 23.57 -7.65
C GLY A 303 3.14 22.46 -8.12
N ASP A 304 4.26 22.86 -8.71
CA ASP A 304 5.32 21.95 -9.13
C ASP A 304 5.84 21.12 -7.93
N GLN A 305 5.79 19.81 -8.09
CA GLN A 305 6.21 18.86 -7.07
C GLN A 305 7.71 18.94 -6.72
N LEU A 306 8.53 19.55 -7.61
CA LEU A 306 9.96 19.73 -7.41
C LEU A 306 10.32 21.08 -6.76
N ALA A 307 9.33 21.99 -6.62
CA ALA A 307 9.52 23.29 -6.00
C ALA A 307 9.38 23.21 -4.48
N ASP A 308 10.17 24.03 -3.79
CA ASP A 308 10.06 24.18 -2.33
C ASP A 308 8.72 24.82 -1.95
N GLY A 309 8.12 24.37 -0.85
CA GLY A 309 6.86 24.91 -0.33
C GLY A 309 5.61 24.43 -1.06
N THR A 310 5.71 23.49 -1.99
CA THR A 310 4.55 22.81 -2.57
C THR A 310 4.02 21.76 -1.62
N ASP A 311 2.73 21.83 -1.25
CA ASP A 311 2.04 20.85 -0.42
C ASP A 311 1.37 19.75 -1.25
N VAL A 312 0.82 20.13 -2.43
CA VAL A 312 0.08 19.25 -3.32
C VAL A 312 0.62 19.41 -4.73
N GLY A 313 1.16 18.33 -5.28
CA GLY A 313 1.62 18.25 -6.66
C GLY A 313 0.53 17.77 -7.63
N PRO A 314 0.90 17.45 -8.89
CA PRO A 314 -0.03 16.85 -9.85
C PRO A 314 -0.40 15.43 -9.43
N LEU A 315 -1.59 14.98 -9.79
CA LEU A 315 -1.94 13.56 -9.73
C LEU A 315 -1.08 12.78 -10.74
N ILE A 316 -1.05 11.47 -10.60
CA ILE A 316 -0.22 10.59 -11.45
C ILE A 316 -0.43 10.77 -12.96
N SER A 317 -1.55 11.35 -13.37
CA SER A 317 -1.86 11.66 -14.77
C SER A 317 -3.07 12.57 -14.87
N GLU A 318 -3.20 13.23 -16.03
CA GLU A 318 -4.40 14.00 -16.35
C GLU A 318 -5.67 13.14 -16.32
N ALA A 319 -5.63 11.89 -16.78
CA ALA A 319 -6.76 10.97 -16.71
C ALA A 319 -7.16 10.65 -15.26
N ALA A 320 -6.22 10.65 -14.30
CA ALA A 320 -6.55 10.53 -12.88
C ALA A 320 -7.28 11.77 -12.37
N ALA A 321 -6.82 12.97 -12.74
CA ALA A 321 -7.47 14.23 -12.37
C ALA A 321 -8.88 14.35 -12.98
N GLN A 322 -9.07 13.88 -14.21
CA GLN A 322 -10.40 13.84 -14.87
C GLN A 322 -11.38 12.91 -14.11
N ARG A 323 -10.92 11.75 -13.64
CA ARG A 323 -11.76 10.85 -12.82
C ARG A 323 -12.19 11.50 -11.50
N VAL A 324 -11.27 12.22 -10.85
CA VAL A 324 -11.59 12.96 -9.62
C VAL A 324 -12.61 14.07 -9.89
N GLU A 325 -12.43 14.85 -10.96
CA GLU A 325 -13.35 15.88 -11.40
C GLU A 325 -14.75 15.31 -11.66
N GLN A 326 -14.82 14.15 -12.34
CA GLN A 326 -16.09 13.48 -12.62
C GLN A 326 -16.79 13.02 -11.33
N ALA A 327 -16.05 12.42 -10.39
CA ALA A 327 -16.60 11.98 -9.12
C ALA A 327 -17.17 13.18 -8.30
N VAL A 328 -16.45 14.29 -8.26
CA VAL A 328 -16.92 15.53 -7.61
C VAL A 328 -18.16 16.08 -8.31
N SER A 329 -18.19 16.05 -9.64
CA SER A 329 -19.36 16.50 -10.41
C SER A 329 -20.59 15.62 -10.12
N THR A 330 -20.41 14.33 -9.99
CA THR A 330 -21.49 13.40 -9.61
C THR A 330 -22.00 13.70 -8.20
N LEU A 331 -21.11 13.88 -7.21
CA LEU A 331 -21.53 14.25 -5.83
C LEU A 331 -22.33 15.55 -5.80
N VAL A 332 -21.93 16.57 -6.59
CA VAL A 332 -22.67 17.84 -6.68
C VAL A 332 -24.04 17.62 -7.35
N SER A 333 -24.12 16.80 -8.38
CA SER A 333 -25.37 16.45 -9.05
C SER A 333 -26.32 15.68 -8.12
N ASP A 334 -25.78 14.87 -7.21
CA ASP A 334 -26.53 14.13 -6.19
C ASP A 334 -27.01 15.00 -5.02
N GLY A 335 -26.56 16.27 -4.96
CA GLY A 335 -27.02 17.23 -3.98
C GLY A 335 -25.95 17.77 -3.04
N ALA A 336 -24.70 17.30 -3.10
CA ALA A 336 -23.60 17.85 -2.32
C ALA A 336 -23.26 19.28 -2.76
N ARG A 337 -22.84 20.10 -1.82
CA ARG A 337 -22.43 21.48 -2.09
C ARG A 337 -20.91 21.61 -2.02
N LYS A 338 -20.27 21.89 -3.17
CA LYS A 338 -18.84 22.18 -3.21
C LYS A 338 -18.58 23.57 -2.64
N VAL A 339 -17.78 23.66 -1.57
CA VAL A 339 -17.52 24.91 -0.84
C VAL A 339 -16.09 25.43 -1.01
N ALA A 340 -15.15 24.58 -1.49
CA ALA A 340 -13.79 25.00 -1.81
C ALA A 340 -13.18 24.12 -2.90
N GLY A 341 -12.20 24.66 -3.63
CA GLY A 341 -11.34 23.95 -4.58
C GLY A 341 -12.04 23.29 -5.76
N GLY A 342 -11.43 22.22 -6.27
CA GLY A 342 -12.00 21.39 -7.34
C GLY A 342 -11.79 21.95 -8.75
N ALA A 343 -10.84 22.86 -8.94
CA ALA A 343 -10.40 23.28 -10.27
C ALA A 343 -9.32 22.31 -10.78
N ARG A 344 -9.44 21.92 -12.07
CA ARG A 344 -8.47 21.04 -12.74
C ARG A 344 -7.67 21.80 -13.78
N ARG A 345 -6.35 21.56 -13.81
CA ARG A 345 -5.42 22.09 -14.82
C ARG A 345 -4.47 20.95 -15.24
N GLY A 346 -4.80 20.23 -16.33
CA GLY A 346 -4.07 19.04 -16.73
C GLY A 346 -4.15 17.96 -15.64
N ALA A 347 -2.99 17.53 -15.13
CA ALA A 347 -2.90 16.57 -14.03
C ALA A 347 -3.09 17.20 -12.62
N PHE A 348 -3.05 18.52 -12.49
CA PHE A 348 -3.29 19.20 -11.22
C PHE A 348 -4.78 19.26 -10.90
N TYR A 349 -5.09 19.03 -9.62
CA TYR A 349 -6.45 19.14 -9.09
C TYR A 349 -6.41 19.85 -7.74
N ASP A 350 -7.07 21.00 -7.65
CA ASP A 350 -7.09 21.78 -6.41
C ASP A 350 -7.87 21.02 -5.33
N PRO A 351 -7.35 20.89 -4.09
CA PRO A 351 -8.01 20.22 -2.99
C PRO A 351 -9.45 20.69 -2.82
N ALA A 352 -10.42 19.77 -2.87
CA ALA A 352 -11.84 20.09 -2.87
C ALA A 352 -12.50 19.70 -1.55
N VAL A 353 -13.37 20.58 -1.04
CA VAL A 353 -14.23 20.32 0.12
C VAL A 353 -15.68 20.37 -0.33
N LEU A 354 -16.42 19.30 -0.01
CA LEU A 354 -17.87 19.21 -0.24
C LEU A 354 -18.58 19.02 1.10
N VAL A 355 -19.71 19.66 1.26
CA VAL A 355 -20.57 19.54 2.44
C VAL A 355 -21.97 19.10 2.04
N ASP A 356 -22.78 18.73 3.02
CA ASP A 356 -24.15 18.25 2.81
C ASP A 356 -24.20 17.05 1.83
N VAL A 357 -23.19 16.18 1.91
CA VAL A 357 -23.04 15.05 0.99
C VAL A 357 -24.08 13.99 1.30
N PRO A 358 -24.92 13.57 0.32
CA PRO A 358 -25.84 12.45 0.50
C PRO A 358 -25.07 11.14 0.73
N THR A 359 -25.33 10.47 1.85
CA THR A 359 -24.59 9.26 2.25
C THR A 359 -24.96 8.02 1.43
N ASP A 360 -26.06 8.08 0.68
CA ASP A 360 -26.52 7.06 -0.27
C ASP A 360 -26.01 7.28 -1.71
N SER A 361 -25.31 8.39 -1.99
CA SER A 361 -24.66 8.62 -3.28
C SER A 361 -23.67 7.51 -3.61
N ALA A 362 -23.74 6.97 -4.83
CA ALA A 362 -22.79 5.98 -5.32
C ALA A 362 -21.35 6.54 -5.31
N ALA A 363 -21.15 7.79 -5.73
CA ALA A 363 -19.86 8.44 -5.74
C ALA A 363 -19.25 8.65 -4.34
N PHE A 364 -20.10 8.77 -3.30
CA PHE A 364 -19.62 8.82 -1.90
C PHE A 364 -19.22 7.44 -1.38
N ASN A 365 -19.85 6.39 -1.88
CA ASN A 365 -19.59 5.00 -1.49
C ASN A 365 -18.50 4.33 -2.33
N GLU A 366 -18.08 4.94 -3.44
CA GLU A 366 -16.93 4.53 -4.24
C GLU A 366 -15.65 5.23 -3.78
N GLU A 367 -14.50 4.62 -4.09
CA GLU A 367 -13.21 5.19 -3.76
C GLU A 367 -12.85 6.35 -4.70
N ILE A 368 -12.85 7.60 -4.19
CA ILE A 368 -12.29 8.77 -4.90
C ILE A 368 -10.79 8.83 -4.60
N PHE A 369 -9.95 8.62 -5.62
CA PHE A 369 -8.48 8.56 -5.44
C PHE A 369 -7.82 9.89 -5.81
N GLY A 370 -8.00 10.91 -4.93
CA GLY A 370 -7.51 12.27 -5.11
C GLY A 370 -7.90 13.18 -3.94
N PRO A 371 -7.48 14.45 -3.94
CA PRO A 371 -7.59 15.37 -2.81
C PRO A 371 -9.01 15.94 -2.66
N VAL A 372 -9.96 15.12 -2.23
CA VAL A 372 -11.37 15.49 -2.07
C VAL A 372 -11.86 15.07 -0.68
N ALA A 373 -12.38 16.00 0.10
CA ALA A 373 -12.95 15.80 1.42
C ALA A 373 -14.49 15.98 1.39
N PRO A 374 -15.26 14.91 1.17
CA PRO A 374 -16.73 14.96 1.28
C PRO A 374 -17.14 14.81 2.74
N VAL A 375 -17.93 15.78 3.23
CA VAL A 375 -18.40 15.88 4.62
C VAL A 375 -19.91 15.66 4.68
N ALA A 376 -20.34 14.69 5.49
CA ALA A 376 -21.72 14.39 5.77
C ALA A 376 -22.03 14.60 7.25
N ARG A 377 -23.28 14.95 7.57
CA ARG A 377 -23.77 15.12 8.94
C ARG A 377 -24.30 13.81 9.52
N PHE A 378 -24.24 13.67 10.83
CA PHE A 378 -24.98 12.65 11.58
C PHE A 378 -25.45 13.20 12.93
N GLU A 379 -26.43 12.52 13.55
CA GLU A 379 -26.92 12.86 14.88
C GLU A 379 -26.42 11.86 15.94
N ASP A 380 -26.64 10.58 15.75
CA ASP A 380 -26.20 9.51 16.65
C ASP A 380 -24.89 8.88 16.16
N PRO A 381 -23.84 8.79 17.00
CA PRO A 381 -22.58 8.13 16.64
C PRO A 381 -22.73 6.68 16.13
N LEU A 382 -23.76 5.95 16.57
CA LEU A 382 -24.04 4.60 16.05
C LEU A 382 -24.56 4.62 14.62
N ASP A 383 -25.22 5.71 14.20
CA ASP A 383 -25.63 5.88 12.80
C ASP A 383 -24.42 6.11 11.90
N ALA A 384 -23.45 6.91 12.37
CA ALA A 384 -22.19 7.09 11.67
C ALA A 384 -21.44 5.75 11.48
N VAL A 385 -21.42 4.90 12.50
CA VAL A 385 -20.85 3.53 12.39
C VAL A 385 -21.60 2.70 11.35
N ARG A 386 -22.95 2.74 11.34
CA ARG A 386 -23.74 1.99 10.33
C ARG A 386 -23.43 2.47 8.91
N MET A 387 -23.34 3.79 8.71
CA MET A 387 -22.99 4.40 7.42
C MET A 387 -21.55 4.06 7.02
N ALA A 388 -20.60 4.08 7.96
CA ALA A 388 -19.22 3.68 7.70
C ALA A 388 -19.13 2.20 7.25
N ASN A 389 -19.82 1.30 7.95
CA ASN A 389 -19.82 -0.13 7.69
C ASN A 389 -20.56 -0.54 6.40
N ALA A 390 -21.45 0.30 5.89
CA ALA A 390 -22.17 0.06 4.62
C ALA A 390 -21.23 0.05 3.39
N SER A 391 -20.01 0.56 3.53
CA SER A 391 -18.99 0.51 2.49
C SER A 391 -18.60 -0.92 2.14
N PRO A 392 -18.37 -1.25 0.85
CA PRO A 392 -17.77 -2.52 0.46
C PRO A 392 -16.31 -2.66 0.91
N TYR A 393 -15.67 -1.58 1.37
CA TYR A 393 -14.30 -1.55 1.86
C TYR A 393 -14.25 -1.62 3.39
N GLY A 394 -13.09 -2.04 3.91
CA GLY A 394 -12.86 -2.15 5.34
C GLY A 394 -11.38 -1.96 5.72
N LEU A 395 -10.66 -0.98 5.12
CA LEU A 395 -9.24 -0.82 5.40
C LEU A 395 -9.01 -0.20 6.78
N GLN A 396 -9.33 1.07 6.95
CA GLN A 396 -9.23 1.76 8.24
C GLN A 396 -10.44 2.65 8.52
N ALA A 397 -10.57 3.08 9.77
CA ALA A 397 -11.46 4.15 10.19
C ALA A 397 -10.80 5.02 11.26
N ALA A 398 -11.32 6.23 11.48
CA ALA A 398 -10.89 7.08 12.58
C ALA A 398 -12.10 7.58 13.37
N VAL A 399 -11.90 7.77 14.69
CA VAL A 399 -12.90 8.31 15.60
C VAL A 399 -12.28 9.43 16.42
N PHE A 400 -12.90 10.60 16.40
CA PHE A 400 -12.54 11.74 17.24
C PHE A 400 -13.57 11.93 18.35
N THR A 401 -13.15 11.77 19.58
CA THR A 401 -13.93 11.98 20.81
C THR A 401 -12.99 12.11 22.01
N ARG A 402 -13.40 12.83 23.04
CA ARG A 402 -12.68 12.90 24.34
C ARG A 402 -13.14 11.80 25.31
N ASP A 403 -14.26 11.14 25.03
CA ASP A 403 -14.78 10.03 25.82
C ASP A 403 -14.14 8.70 25.39
N ILE A 404 -13.28 8.15 26.25
CA ILE A 404 -12.57 6.90 25.98
C ILE A 404 -13.53 5.69 25.86
N GLN A 405 -14.64 5.69 26.59
CA GLN A 405 -15.63 4.59 26.50
C GLN A 405 -16.35 4.64 25.15
N ARG A 406 -16.74 5.84 24.70
CA ARG A 406 -17.30 6.07 23.37
C ARG A 406 -16.30 5.61 22.29
N ALA A 407 -15.04 6.04 22.40
CA ALA A 407 -13.99 5.66 21.45
C ALA A 407 -13.88 4.15 21.25
N TYR A 408 -13.75 3.38 22.34
CA TYR A 408 -13.66 1.92 22.29
C TYR A 408 -14.98 1.26 21.84
N THR A 409 -16.12 1.82 22.22
CA THR A 409 -17.44 1.32 21.80
C THR A 409 -17.61 1.44 20.28
N LEU A 410 -17.26 2.59 19.70
CA LEU A 410 -17.34 2.81 18.26
C LEU A 410 -16.30 1.98 17.52
N ALA A 411 -15.05 1.95 18.01
CA ALA A 411 -13.98 1.13 17.42
C ALA A 411 -14.34 -0.36 17.35
N GLY A 412 -14.93 -0.91 18.42
CA GLY A 412 -15.35 -2.32 18.45
C GLY A 412 -16.55 -2.66 17.53
N ARG A 413 -17.23 -1.65 16.98
CA ARG A 413 -18.37 -1.81 16.06
C ARG A 413 -18.03 -1.50 14.61
N LEU A 414 -16.89 -0.88 14.35
CA LEU A 414 -16.41 -0.60 12.99
C LEU A 414 -15.83 -1.89 12.38
N ASP A 415 -16.34 -2.27 11.20
CA ASP A 415 -15.95 -3.46 10.46
C ASP A 415 -14.80 -3.13 9.48
N VAL A 416 -13.62 -2.89 10.06
CA VAL A 416 -12.38 -2.48 9.38
C VAL A 416 -11.17 -3.17 10.01
N GLY A 417 -10.05 -3.19 9.30
CA GLY A 417 -8.79 -3.76 9.79
C GLY A 417 -8.12 -2.93 10.88
N GLY A 418 -8.25 -1.61 10.87
CA GLY A 418 -7.67 -0.73 11.88
C GLY A 418 -8.57 0.46 12.23
N VAL A 419 -8.53 0.89 13.51
CA VAL A 419 -9.24 2.08 13.97
C VAL A 419 -8.26 3.01 14.67
N VAL A 420 -8.19 4.26 14.20
CA VAL A 420 -7.36 5.32 14.81
C VAL A 420 -8.22 6.19 15.69
N ILE A 421 -7.88 6.32 16.96
CA ILE A 421 -8.58 7.21 17.90
C ILE A 421 -7.83 8.54 17.95
N ASN A 422 -8.54 9.64 17.71
CA ASN A 422 -8.02 11.01 17.70
C ASN A 422 -6.81 11.22 16.76
N GLY A 423 -6.86 10.61 15.57
CA GLY A 423 -5.84 10.72 14.55
C GLY A 423 -6.38 10.45 13.14
N SER A 424 -5.53 10.57 12.14
CA SER A 424 -5.88 10.30 10.74
C SER A 424 -5.80 8.82 10.40
N THR A 425 -6.70 8.32 9.56
CA THR A 425 -6.61 6.97 8.95
C THR A 425 -5.32 6.78 8.14
N ALA A 426 -4.70 7.87 7.67
CA ALA A 426 -3.44 7.84 6.95
C ALA A 426 -2.21 7.55 7.85
N LEU A 427 -2.42 7.26 9.15
CA LEU A 427 -1.36 6.81 10.05
C LEU A 427 -0.85 5.44 9.61
N ARG A 428 0.46 5.34 9.43
CA ARG A 428 1.13 4.08 9.13
C ARG A 428 2.48 4.01 9.86
N ALA A 429 2.82 2.83 10.32
CA ALA A 429 4.13 2.49 10.84
C ALA A 429 4.51 1.10 10.32
N GLU A 430 5.79 0.87 10.08
CA GLU A 430 6.29 -0.31 9.39
C GLU A 430 5.98 -1.62 10.13
N ASN A 431 5.92 -1.56 11.46
CA ASN A 431 5.61 -2.70 12.35
C ASN A 431 4.12 -2.82 12.72
N LEU A 432 3.28 -1.87 12.27
CA LEU A 432 1.84 -1.92 12.53
C LEU A 432 1.16 -2.81 11.50
N PRO A 433 0.38 -3.83 11.91
CA PRO A 433 -0.44 -4.59 10.98
C PRO A 433 -1.38 -3.68 10.19
N PHE A 434 -1.35 -3.80 8.87
CA PHE A 434 -2.11 -2.97 7.94
C PHE A 434 -2.83 -3.85 6.93
N GLY A 435 -4.12 -3.67 6.78
CA GLY A 435 -4.98 -4.46 5.92
C GLY A 435 -6.41 -4.38 6.41
N GLY A 436 -7.31 -5.13 5.79
CA GLY A 436 -8.70 -5.12 6.23
C GLY A 436 -9.59 -6.10 5.47
N PRO A 437 -10.80 -6.37 5.99
CA PRO A 437 -11.77 -7.27 5.38
C PRO A 437 -12.42 -6.70 4.12
N LYS A 438 -13.38 -7.41 3.58
CA LYS A 438 -14.23 -7.04 2.44
C LYS A 438 -13.41 -6.87 1.15
N ASP A 439 -13.76 -5.89 0.33
CA ASP A 439 -13.12 -5.56 -0.94
C ASP A 439 -11.72 -4.93 -0.80
N THR A 440 -11.24 -4.76 0.44
CA THR A 440 -9.86 -4.36 0.75
C THR A 440 -8.85 -5.50 0.57
N GLY A 441 -9.31 -6.76 0.51
CA GLY A 441 -8.50 -7.91 0.07
C GLY A 441 -8.23 -8.96 1.14
N GLY A 442 -8.25 -8.63 2.41
CA GLY A 442 -8.13 -9.58 3.54
C GLY A 442 -6.71 -10.02 3.89
N SER A 443 -5.68 -9.50 3.22
CA SER A 443 -4.28 -9.69 3.62
C SER A 443 -3.88 -8.67 4.68
N VAL A 444 -2.80 -8.97 5.41
CA VAL A 444 -2.23 -8.05 6.39
C VAL A 444 -0.78 -7.78 6.01
N GLU A 445 -0.45 -6.51 5.75
CA GLU A 445 0.90 -6.05 5.52
C GLU A 445 1.50 -5.51 6.82
N GLY A 446 2.72 -5.93 7.14
CA GLY A 446 3.47 -5.55 8.33
C GLY A 446 4.77 -6.33 8.37
N LEU A 447 5.75 -5.89 9.16
CA LEU A 447 7.05 -6.56 9.18
C LEU A 447 6.91 -8.04 9.53
N HIS A 448 6.24 -8.35 10.63
CA HIS A 448 6.10 -9.72 11.10
C HIS A 448 5.11 -10.53 10.25
N ASP A 449 3.94 -9.95 10.01
CA ASP A 449 2.83 -10.65 9.33
C ASP A 449 3.21 -11.02 7.90
N THR A 450 3.75 -10.07 7.13
CA THR A 450 4.17 -10.33 5.74
C THR A 450 5.31 -11.34 5.67
N ALA A 451 6.29 -11.27 6.61
CA ALA A 451 7.37 -12.25 6.64
C ALA A 451 6.86 -13.67 6.92
N LEU A 452 5.90 -13.82 7.85
CA LEU A 452 5.25 -15.11 8.10
C LEU A 452 4.44 -15.61 6.91
N GLU A 453 3.70 -14.71 6.26
CA GLU A 453 2.86 -15.04 5.11
C GLU A 453 3.67 -15.50 3.90
N PHE A 454 4.93 -15.04 3.76
CA PHE A 454 5.85 -15.49 2.71
C PHE A 454 6.61 -16.77 3.07
N THR A 455 6.20 -17.43 4.13
CA THR A 455 6.67 -18.78 4.50
C THR A 455 5.55 -19.81 4.49
N ARG A 456 5.94 -21.06 4.38
CA ARG A 456 5.08 -22.22 4.67
C ARG A 456 5.55 -22.92 5.93
N GLN A 457 4.61 -23.51 6.65
CA GLN A 457 4.91 -24.35 7.80
C GLN A 457 5.13 -25.79 7.36
N LYS A 458 6.21 -26.41 7.85
CA LYS A 458 6.49 -27.84 7.71
C LYS A 458 6.56 -28.48 9.09
N THR A 459 5.89 -29.60 9.27
CA THR A 459 5.95 -30.38 10.49
C THR A 459 7.00 -31.48 10.36
N VAL A 460 7.86 -31.60 11.36
CA VAL A 460 8.85 -32.69 11.50
C VAL A 460 8.51 -33.46 12.75
N ILE A 461 8.33 -34.78 12.63
CA ILE A 461 7.99 -35.69 13.72
C ILE A 461 9.16 -36.64 13.88
N VAL A 462 9.67 -36.75 15.11
CA VAL A 462 10.68 -37.74 15.52
C VAL A 462 9.99 -38.79 16.38
N MET A 463 9.90 -40.00 15.85
CA MET A 463 9.30 -41.11 16.54
C MET A 463 10.22 -41.59 17.67
N GLU A 464 9.64 -41.92 18.85
CA GLU A 464 10.36 -42.42 20.02
C GLU A 464 11.57 -41.55 20.42
N ALA A 465 11.39 -40.24 20.38
CA ALA A 465 12.42 -39.27 20.76
C ALA A 465 12.72 -39.27 22.26
N PHE A 466 11.77 -39.73 23.07
CA PHE A 466 11.88 -39.85 24.53
C PHE A 466 11.76 -41.29 24.97
N GLN A 467 12.54 -41.70 25.98
CA GLN A 467 12.50 -43.05 26.58
C GLN A 467 11.37 -43.16 27.61
#